data_d01a95fddaeb6337d7673130e311384b
#
_entry.id   d01a95fddaeb6337d7673130e311384b
#
_cell.length_a   1.000
_cell.length_b   1.000
_cell.length_c   1.000
_cell.angle_alpha   90.00
_cell.angle_beta   90.00
_cell.angle_gamma   90.00
#
_symmetry.space_group_name_H-M   'P 1'
#
loop_
_entity.id
_entity.type
_entity.pdbx_description
1 polymer ?
#
loop_
_entity_poly.entity_id
_entity_poly.type
_entity_poly.pdbx_seq_one_letter_code
_entity_poly.pdbx_strand_id
1 'polypeptide(L)'
;KGFVGLAVCRIGVGVGESSASPAAYSLLADYFSDRIKTTVYSIYASGIYIGGGIGIFLGGWISDTWNSTYPISELAPFGFAGWQIAFISVGLPGLIVALLVLTIKEPIRGHTEEVEIKKVDKPFKEAGKMLAGIIPIASMISLYKEDSDKKEIFLQLGFKGGIFLLILLMGFLTSDWLQWSAFGLGLYALLSW
;
A
#
# COMPACT_ATOMS: atom_id res chain seq x y z
N LYS A 1 -3.30 -10.14 -22.72
CA LYS A 1 -3.47 -8.68 -22.80
C LYS A 1 -4.95 -8.35 -22.52
N GLY A 2 -5.28 -7.90 -21.31
CA GLY A 2 -6.66 -7.57 -20.96
C GLY A 2 -6.72 -7.05 -19.53
N PHE A 3 -7.92 -6.64 -19.08
CA PHE A 3 -8.20 -6.10 -17.75
C PHE A 3 -7.66 -7.01 -16.63
N VAL A 4 -7.86 -8.32 -16.73
CA VAL A 4 -7.41 -9.29 -15.71
C VAL A 4 -5.89 -9.27 -15.54
N GLY A 5 -5.13 -9.23 -16.64
CA GLY A 5 -3.66 -9.12 -16.56
C GLY A 5 -3.21 -7.83 -15.88
N LEU A 6 -3.85 -6.70 -16.21
CA LEU A 6 -3.57 -5.43 -15.57
C LEU A 6 -3.91 -5.45 -14.08
N ALA A 7 -5.05 -6.03 -13.71
CA ALA A 7 -5.49 -6.16 -12.31
C ALA A 7 -4.51 -6.99 -11.48
N VAL A 8 -4.06 -8.14 -12.01
CA VAL A 8 -3.07 -8.99 -11.34
C VAL A 8 -1.75 -8.25 -11.12
N CYS A 9 -1.25 -7.53 -12.14
CA CYS A 9 -0.03 -6.72 -12.01
C CYS A 9 -0.21 -5.62 -10.95
N ARG A 10 -1.36 -4.94 -10.92
CA ARG A 10 -1.67 -3.90 -9.92
C ARG A 10 -1.76 -4.45 -8.50
N ILE A 11 -2.36 -5.62 -8.31
CA ILE A 11 -2.37 -6.32 -7.01
C ILE A 11 -0.93 -6.65 -6.60
N GLY A 12 -0.10 -7.18 -7.52
CA GLY A 12 1.30 -7.48 -7.24
C GLY A 12 2.11 -6.25 -6.79
N VAL A 13 1.91 -5.11 -7.46
CA VAL A 13 2.52 -3.83 -7.06
C VAL A 13 2.04 -3.42 -5.67
N GLY A 14 0.72 -3.46 -5.41
CA GLY A 14 0.16 -3.10 -4.10
C GLY A 14 0.69 -3.96 -2.95
N VAL A 15 0.87 -5.27 -3.17
CA VAL A 15 1.50 -6.17 -2.18
C VAL A 15 2.95 -5.77 -1.92
N GLY A 16 3.72 -5.44 -2.98
CA GLY A 16 5.11 -4.97 -2.83
C GLY A 16 5.22 -3.64 -2.09
N GLU A 17 4.35 -2.69 -2.41
CA GLU A 17 4.34 -1.34 -1.80
C GLU A 17 3.87 -1.36 -0.34
N SER A 18 2.97 -2.25 0.03
CA SER A 18 2.36 -2.29 1.37
C SER A 18 3.38 -2.47 2.50
N SER A 19 4.50 -3.14 2.24
CA SER A 19 5.56 -3.39 3.21
C SER A 19 6.63 -2.30 3.26
N ALA A 20 6.77 -1.48 2.21
CA ALA A 20 7.87 -0.54 2.07
C ALA A 20 7.86 0.56 3.13
N SER A 21 6.73 1.24 3.34
CA SER A 21 6.64 2.34 4.31
C SER A 21 6.75 1.87 5.77
N PRO A 22 6.03 0.83 6.23
CA PRO A 22 6.19 0.33 7.60
C PRO A 22 7.62 -0.13 7.89
N ALA A 23 8.25 -0.84 6.95
CA ALA A 23 9.64 -1.29 7.10
C ALA A 23 10.61 -0.11 7.16
N ALA A 24 10.44 0.91 6.30
CA ALA A 24 11.28 2.10 6.29
C ALA A 24 11.16 2.89 7.60
N TYR A 25 9.93 3.13 8.09
CA TYR A 25 9.72 3.84 9.35
C TYR A 25 10.31 3.07 10.53
N SER A 26 10.14 1.75 10.59
CA SER A 26 10.76 0.92 11.62
C SER A 26 12.28 1.00 11.58
N LEU A 27 12.88 0.87 10.40
CA LEU A 27 14.33 0.95 10.22
C LEU A 27 14.88 2.33 10.63
N LEU A 28 14.21 3.41 10.20
CA LEU A 28 14.59 4.78 10.55
C LEU A 28 14.46 5.03 12.07
N ALA A 29 13.44 4.44 12.72
CA ALA A 29 13.27 4.53 14.18
C ALA A 29 14.47 3.94 14.93
N ASP A 30 15.03 2.85 14.42
CA ASP A 30 16.16 2.16 15.06
C ASP A 30 17.52 2.83 14.76
N TYR A 31 17.64 3.53 13.61
CA TYR A 31 18.87 4.22 13.24
C TYR A 31 19.06 5.60 13.88
N PHE A 32 17.96 6.32 14.13
CA PHE A 32 18.03 7.72 14.53
C PHE A 32 17.43 7.94 15.92
N SER A 33 18.10 8.78 16.72
CA SER A 33 17.63 9.15 18.06
C SER A 33 16.32 9.94 18.00
N ASP A 34 15.53 9.90 19.07
CA ASP A 34 14.21 10.56 19.16
C ASP A 34 14.26 12.06 18.86
N ARG A 35 15.39 12.71 19.16
CA ARG A 35 15.59 14.14 18.91
C ARG A 35 15.46 14.53 17.44
N ILE A 36 15.89 13.68 16.52
CA ILE A 36 15.91 13.95 15.07
C ILE A 36 14.94 13.07 14.28
N LYS A 37 14.31 12.10 14.93
CA LYS A 37 13.42 11.11 14.32
C LYS A 37 12.32 11.77 13.48
N THR A 38 11.66 12.79 14.02
CA THR A 38 10.62 13.55 13.32
C THR A 38 11.12 14.19 12.02
N THR A 39 12.32 14.80 12.07
CA THR A 39 12.93 15.40 10.88
C THR A 39 13.24 14.35 9.81
N VAL A 40 13.78 13.21 10.22
CA VAL A 40 14.10 12.09 9.32
C VAL A 40 12.82 11.54 8.66
N TYR A 41 11.74 11.37 9.42
CA TYR A 41 10.45 10.96 8.89
C TYR A 41 9.88 11.96 7.90
N SER A 42 10.02 13.26 8.19
CA SER A 42 9.57 14.32 7.27
C SER A 42 10.36 14.30 5.95
N ILE A 43 11.68 14.08 6.02
CA ILE A 43 12.53 13.95 4.81
C ILE A 43 12.09 12.70 4.01
N TYR A 44 11.88 11.57 4.67
CA TYR A 44 11.40 10.36 4.01
C TYR A 44 10.04 10.58 3.35
N ALA A 45 9.09 11.17 4.07
CA ALA A 45 7.75 11.46 3.53
C ALA A 45 7.80 12.43 2.35
N SER A 46 8.67 13.46 2.40
CA SER A 46 8.82 14.41 1.28
C SER A 46 9.32 13.74 0.00
N GLY A 47 10.13 12.68 0.13
CA GLY A 47 10.62 11.88 -0.99
C GLY A 47 9.49 11.26 -1.81
N ILE A 48 8.36 10.88 -1.20
CA ILE A 48 7.20 10.32 -1.88
C ILE A 48 6.60 11.36 -2.84
N TYR A 49 6.41 12.60 -2.38
CA TYR A 49 5.81 13.68 -3.19
C TYR A 49 6.75 14.16 -4.27
N ILE A 50 8.03 14.36 -3.94
CA ILE A 50 9.06 14.78 -4.89
C ILE A 50 9.26 13.69 -5.95
N GLY A 51 9.37 12.43 -5.53
CA GLY A 51 9.52 11.28 -6.42
C GLY A 51 8.32 11.09 -7.33
N GLY A 52 7.10 11.27 -6.80
CA GLY A 52 5.87 11.24 -7.60
C GLY A 52 5.85 12.32 -8.68
N GLY A 53 6.18 13.56 -8.32
CA GLY A 53 6.26 14.69 -9.27
C GLY A 53 7.30 14.47 -10.36
N ILE A 54 8.51 14.09 -9.98
CA ILE A 54 9.60 13.80 -10.93
C ILE A 54 9.23 12.60 -11.80
N GLY A 55 8.64 11.55 -11.23
CA GLY A 55 8.24 10.34 -11.96
C GLY A 55 7.19 10.63 -13.04
N ILE A 56 6.17 11.45 -12.72
CA ILE A 56 5.15 11.87 -13.69
C ILE A 56 5.78 12.71 -14.81
N PHE A 57 6.62 13.68 -14.45
CA PHE A 57 7.29 14.54 -15.43
C PHE A 57 8.19 13.73 -16.38
N LEU A 58 9.09 12.92 -15.82
CA LEU A 58 10.01 12.11 -16.63
C LEU A 58 9.25 11.06 -17.46
N GLY A 59 8.23 10.41 -16.87
CA GLY A 59 7.42 9.43 -17.59
C GLY A 59 6.69 10.04 -18.78
N GLY A 60 6.09 11.22 -18.62
CA GLY A 60 5.46 11.96 -19.71
C GLY A 60 6.47 12.37 -20.78
N TRP A 61 7.56 13.02 -20.38
CA TRP A 61 8.60 13.47 -21.30
C TRP A 61 9.23 12.34 -22.12
N ILE A 62 9.57 11.22 -21.49
CA ILE A 62 10.12 10.03 -22.16
C ILE A 62 9.09 9.46 -23.14
N SER A 63 7.84 9.30 -22.70
CA SER A 63 6.77 8.77 -23.54
C SER A 63 6.52 9.64 -24.78
N ASP A 64 6.45 10.96 -24.59
CA ASP A 64 6.23 11.91 -25.70
C ASP A 64 7.40 11.95 -26.66
N THR A 65 8.63 11.97 -26.14
CA THR A 65 9.85 11.94 -26.96
C THR A 65 9.92 10.64 -27.79
N TRP A 66 9.59 9.51 -27.18
CA TRP A 66 9.58 8.23 -27.87
C TRP A 66 8.52 8.18 -28.95
N ASN A 67 7.29 8.59 -28.66
CA ASN A 67 6.20 8.58 -29.62
C ASN A 67 6.40 9.58 -30.77
N SER A 68 7.08 10.70 -30.53
CA SER A 68 7.44 11.64 -31.59
C SER A 68 8.53 11.10 -32.51
N THR A 69 9.47 10.32 -31.97
CA THR A 69 10.55 9.70 -32.74
C THR A 69 10.05 8.47 -33.50
N TYR A 70 9.15 7.69 -32.89
CA TYR A 70 8.57 6.47 -33.45
C TYR A 70 7.04 6.55 -33.46
N PRO A 71 6.43 7.28 -34.43
CA PRO A 71 4.97 7.44 -34.51
C PRO A 71 4.23 6.10 -34.69
N ILE A 72 4.90 5.12 -35.29
CA ILE A 72 4.39 3.77 -35.47
C ILE A 72 5.19 2.84 -34.59
N SER A 73 4.54 2.29 -33.56
CA SER A 73 5.20 1.45 -32.56
C SER A 73 5.85 0.18 -33.15
N GLU A 74 5.37 -0.30 -34.28
CA GLU A 74 5.95 -1.46 -35.00
C GLU A 74 7.35 -1.16 -35.55
N LEU A 75 7.66 0.11 -35.83
CA LEU A 75 8.98 0.54 -36.32
C LEU A 75 9.93 0.91 -35.17
N ALA A 76 9.41 0.98 -33.94
CA ALA A 76 10.21 1.27 -32.77
C ALA A 76 11.10 0.05 -32.39
N PRO A 77 12.27 0.29 -31.78
CA PRO A 77 13.11 -0.78 -31.24
C PRO A 77 12.31 -1.69 -30.32
N PHE A 78 12.35 -3.01 -30.59
CA PHE A 78 11.59 -4.05 -29.90
C PHE A 78 10.07 -3.90 -29.98
N GLY A 79 9.52 -3.02 -30.82
CA GLY A 79 8.09 -2.75 -30.93
C GLY A 79 7.47 -2.10 -29.67
N PHE A 80 8.27 -1.42 -28.87
CA PHE A 80 7.79 -0.79 -27.65
C PHE A 80 7.06 0.52 -27.90
N ALA A 81 5.91 0.69 -27.27
CA ALA A 81 5.21 1.97 -27.20
C ALA A 81 5.86 2.89 -26.15
N GLY A 82 5.69 4.21 -26.29
CA GLY A 82 6.34 5.20 -25.42
C GLY A 82 6.09 5.01 -23.94
N TRP A 83 4.87 4.62 -23.55
CA TRP A 83 4.55 4.33 -22.16
C TRP A 83 5.34 3.15 -21.58
N GLN A 84 5.66 2.13 -22.40
CA GLN A 84 6.46 0.98 -21.95
C GLN A 84 7.89 1.39 -21.66
N ILE A 85 8.47 2.21 -22.55
CA ILE A 85 9.82 2.76 -22.35
C ILE A 85 9.85 3.68 -21.12
N ALA A 86 8.82 4.50 -20.90
CA ALA A 86 8.71 5.33 -19.72
C ALA A 86 8.75 4.49 -18.44
N PHE A 87 7.98 3.41 -18.36
CA PHE A 87 8.00 2.49 -17.20
C PHE A 87 9.35 1.80 -17.01
N ILE A 88 9.98 1.33 -18.09
CA ILE A 88 11.30 0.70 -18.03
C ILE A 88 12.34 1.71 -17.54
N SER A 89 12.35 2.92 -18.09
CA SER A 89 13.34 3.95 -17.76
C SER A 89 13.23 4.46 -16.33
N VAL A 90 12.02 4.57 -15.78
CA VAL A 90 11.80 4.97 -14.39
C VAL A 90 11.98 3.79 -13.44
N GLY A 91 11.66 2.58 -13.86
CA GLY A 91 11.79 1.38 -13.04
C GLY A 91 13.22 0.85 -12.89
N LEU A 92 14.05 0.99 -13.91
CA LEU A 92 15.45 0.52 -13.87
C LEU A 92 16.29 1.13 -12.73
N PRO A 93 16.26 2.45 -12.47
CA PRO A 93 16.91 3.03 -11.31
C PRO A 93 16.41 2.45 -9.98
N GLY A 94 15.14 2.05 -9.91
CA GLY A 94 14.55 1.39 -8.74
C GLY A 94 15.23 0.07 -8.41
N LEU A 95 15.63 -0.71 -9.41
CA LEU A 95 16.41 -1.96 -9.19
C LEU A 95 17.78 -1.67 -8.59
N ILE A 96 18.44 -0.60 -9.02
CA ILE A 96 19.72 -0.18 -8.45
C ILE A 96 19.55 0.20 -6.98
N VAL A 97 18.51 0.97 -6.66
CA VAL A 97 18.18 1.33 -5.27
C VAL A 97 17.86 0.08 -4.44
N ALA A 98 17.10 -0.88 -5.00
CA ALA A 98 16.81 -2.15 -4.31
C ALA A 98 18.10 -2.93 -3.98
N LEU A 99 19.06 -2.99 -4.90
CA LEU A 99 20.37 -3.61 -4.64
C LEU A 99 21.16 -2.86 -3.57
N LEU A 100 21.11 -1.52 -3.56
CA LEU A 100 21.76 -0.71 -2.52
C LEU A 100 21.13 -0.95 -1.15
N VAL A 101 19.80 -1.11 -1.07
CA VAL A 101 19.11 -1.42 0.18
C VAL A 101 19.57 -2.75 0.77
N LEU A 102 19.92 -3.76 -0.05
CA LEU A 102 20.46 -5.03 0.44
C LEU A 102 21.84 -4.89 1.13
N THR A 103 22.54 -3.79 0.91
CA THR A 103 23.83 -3.50 1.57
C THR A 103 23.67 -2.82 2.94
N ILE A 104 22.48 -2.38 3.28
CA ILE A 104 22.19 -1.71 4.55
C ILE A 104 22.30 -2.75 5.68
N LYS A 105 23.09 -2.42 6.69
CA LYS A 105 23.25 -3.27 7.87
C LYS A 105 22.02 -3.13 8.76
N GLU A 106 21.40 -4.24 9.14
CA GLU A 106 20.24 -4.20 10.04
C GLU A 106 20.66 -3.65 11.43
N PRO A 107 20.03 -2.59 11.94
CA PRO A 107 20.31 -2.06 13.27
C PRO A 107 19.80 -3.01 14.35
N ILE A 108 20.31 -2.85 15.57
CA ILE A 108 19.79 -3.57 16.74
C ILE A 108 18.44 -2.96 17.07
N ARG A 109 17.37 -3.75 16.97
CA ARG A 109 16.00 -3.29 17.21
C ARG A 109 15.80 -2.81 18.66
N GLY A 110 15.15 -1.68 18.82
CA GLY A 110 14.82 -1.12 20.14
C GLY A 110 16.00 -0.47 20.87
N HIS A 111 17.18 -0.37 20.26
CA HIS A 111 18.35 0.21 20.91
C HIS A 111 18.16 1.67 21.31
N THR A 112 17.32 2.40 20.60
CA THR A 112 17.10 3.84 20.82
C THR A 112 15.99 4.11 21.86
N GLU A 113 15.09 3.15 22.09
CA GLU A 113 13.91 3.35 22.97
C GLU A 113 14.01 2.62 24.31
N GLU A 114 15.10 1.90 24.61
CA GLU A 114 15.28 1.06 25.81
C GLU A 114 14.08 0.10 26.08
N VAL A 115 13.30 -0.18 25.04
CA VAL A 115 12.14 -1.06 25.15
C VAL A 115 12.55 -2.47 24.81
N GLU A 116 12.39 -3.39 25.76
CA GLU A 116 12.53 -4.82 25.50
C GLU A 116 11.47 -5.26 24.50
N ILE A 117 11.88 -5.45 23.23
CA ILE A 117 10.98 -5.96 22.21
C ILE A 117 10.72 -7.43 22.51
N LYS A 118 9.52 -7.74 22.99
CA LYS A 118 9.05 -9.13 23.11
C LYS A 118 9.10 -9.80 21.74
N LYS A 119 9.99 -10.78 21.59
CA LYS A 119 9.98 -11.64 20.39
C LYS A 119 8.63 -12.31 20.27
N VAL A 120 7.96 -12.07 19.16
CA VAL A 120 6.71 -12.77 18.83
C VAL A 120 7.08 -14.17 18.38
N ASP A 121 6.72 -15.20 19.15
CA ASP A 121 7.09 -16.59 18.88
C ASP A 121 6.53 -17.14 17.56
N LYS A 122 5.43 -16.58 17.07
CA LYS A 122 4.75 -17.03 15.84
C LYS A 122 4.23 -15.85 15.03
N PRO A 123 5.13 -15.05 14.38
CA PRO A 123 4.74 -13.80 13.73
C PRO A 123 3.69 -13.99 12.62
N PHE A 124 3.81 -15.04 11.82
CA PHE A 124 2.82 -15.32 10.77
C PHE A 124 1.44 -15.73 11.31
N LYS A 125 1.38 -16.36 12.48
CA LYS A 125 0.11 -16.72 13.10
C LYS A 125 -0.59 -15.48 13.65
N GLU A 126 0.16 -14.57 14.27
CA GLU A 126 -0.39 -13.30 14.76
C GLU A 126 -0.79 -12.37 13.60
N ALA A 127 0.02 -12.27 12.55
CA ALA A 127 -0.35 -11.57 11.33
C ALA A 127 -1.63 -12.18 10.69
N GLY A 128 -1.75 -13.51 10.68
CA GLY A 128 -2.95 -14.19 10.19
C GLY A 128 -4.19 -13.87 11.03
N LYS A 129 -4.07 -13.75 12.35
CA LYS A 129 -5.18 -13.32 13.22
C LYS A 129 -5.58 -11.87 12.95
N MET A 130 -4.60 -10.96 12.77
CA MET A 130 -4.88 -9.57 12.43
C MET A 130 -5.59 -9.45 11.08
N LEU A 131 -5.11 -10.19 10.06
CA LEU A 131 -5.77 -10.25 8.75
C LEU A 131 -7.18 -10.84 8.84
N ALA A 132 -7.37 -11.86 9.66
CA ALA A 132 -8.71 -12.43 9.89
C ALA A 132 -9.66 -11.40 10.54
N GLY A 133 -9.14 -10.49 11.37
CA GLY A 133 -9.92 -9.39 11.97
C GLY A 133 -10.46 -8.40 10.93
N ILE A 134 -9.84 -8.28 9.76
CA ILE A 134 -10.33 -7.45 8.65
C ILE A 134 -11.52 -8.08 7.94
N ILE A 135 -11.69 -9.41 8.03
CA ILE A 135 -12.82 -10.12 7.43
C ILE A 135 -14.08 -9.86 8.26
N PRO A 136 -15.19 -9.34 7.67
CA PRO A 136 -16.39 -8.94 8.41
C PRO A 136 -16.94 -9.99 9.36
N ILE A 137 -16.97 -11.25 8.92
CA ILE A 137 -17.49 -12.37 9.68
C ILE A 137 -16.54 -12.76 10.83
N ALA A 138 -15.23 -12.79 10.56
CA ALA A 138 -14.22 -13.14 11.55
C ALA A 138 -14.10 -12.09 12.65
N SER A 139 -14.20 -10.81 12.29
CA SER A 139 -14.21 -9.70 13.25
C SER A 139 -15.43 -9.73 14.19
N MET A 140 -16.60 -10.14 13.70
CA MET A 140 -17.78 -10.32 14.54
C MET A 140 -17.61 -11.50 15.51
N ILE A 141 -17.00 -12.59 15.06
CA ILE A 141 -16.74 -13.77 15.91
C ILE A 141 -15.70 -13.44 16.99
N SER A 142 -14.68 -12.64 16.67
CA SER A 142 -13.66 -12.22 17.66
C SER A 142 -14.25 -11.33 18.74
N LEU A 143 -15.10 -10.37 18.37
CA LEU A 143 -15.81 -9.50 19.31
C LEU A 143 -16.73 -10.26 20.27
N TYR A 144 -17.40 -11.29 19.76
CA TYR A 144 -18.28 -12.13 20.59
C TYR A 144 -17.48 -13.01 21.58
N LYS A 145 -16.23 -13.39 21.23
CA LYS A 145 -15.34 -14.17 22.09
C LYS A 145 -14.61 -13.37 23.14
N GLU A 146 -14.42 -12.07 22.95
CA GLU A 146 -13.55 -11.21 23.75
C GLU A 146 -14.27 -10.49 24.90
N ASP A 147 -15.52 -10.88 25.18
CA ASP A 147 -16.37 -10.29 26.25
C ASP A 147 -16.46 -8.74 26.19
N SER A 148 -16.49 -8.23 24.95
CA SER A 148 -16.54 -6.79 24.68
C SER A 148 -17.85 -6.18 25.17
N ASP A 149 -17.78 -4.94 25.66
CA ASP A 149 -18.96 -4.21 26.17
C ASP A 149 -20.06 -4.16 25.09
N LYS A 150 -21.29 -4.45 25.48
CA LYS A 150 -22.46 -4.42 24.59
C LYS A 150 -22.59 -3.13 23.79
N LYS A 151 -22.09 -2.02 24.33
CA LYS A 151 -22.07 -0.72 23.67
C LYS A 151 -21.12 -0.69 22.48
N GLU A 152 -19.95 -1.31 22.58
CA GLU A 152 -18.98 -1.40 21.48
C GLU A 152 -19.49 -2.29 20.37
N ILE A 153 -20.12 -3.42 20.71
CA ILE A 153 -20.74 -4.32 19.74
C ILE A 153 -21.83 -3.60 18.95
N PHE A 154 -22.68 -2.83 19.66
CA PHE A 154 -23.76 -2.07 19.01
C PHE A 154 -23.24 -0.97 18.10
N LEU A 155 -22.20 -0.24 18.52
CA LEU A 155 -21.54 0.79 17.70
C LEU A 155 -20.93 0.18 16.42
N GLN A 156 -20.22 -0.92 16.54
CA GLN A 156 -19.61 -1.58 15.39
C GLN A 156 -20.64 -2.17 14.42
N LEU A 157 -21.74 -2.76 14.94
CA LEU A 157 -22.85 -3.21 14.11
C LEU A 157 -23.51 -2.04 13.36
N GLY A 158 -23.70 -0.90 14.04
CA GLY A 158 -24.22 0.32 13.45
C GLY A 158 -23.34 0.84 12.31
N PHE A 159 -22.03 0.89 12.51
CA PHE A 159 -21.07 1.29 11.48
C PHE A 159 -21.06 0.36 10.28
N LYS A 160 -21.00 -0.95 10.52
CA LYS A 160 -21.04 -1.97 9.44
C LYS A 160 -22.36 -1.93 8.66
N GLY A 161 -23.46 -1.79 9.38
CA GLY A 161 -24.78 -1.59 8.78
C GLY A 161 -24.88 -0.31 7.95
N GLY A 162 -24.30 0.78 8.43
CA GLY A 162 -24.23 2.06 7.72
C GLY A 162 -23.45 1.97 6.40
N ILE A 163 -22.28 1.30 6.42
CA ILE A 163 -21.49 1.05 5.20
C ILE A 163 -22.29 0.21 4.20
N PHE A 164 -22.94 -0.86 4.67
CA PHE A 164 -23.74 -1.72 3.82
C PHE A 164 -24.91 -0.95 3.18
N LEU A 165 -25.62 -0.12 3.97
CA LEU A 165 -26.68 0.75 3.46
C LEU A 165 -26.15 1.77 2.44
N LEU A 166 -24.95 2.33 2.67
CA LEU A 166 -24.32 3.25 1.73
C LEU A 166 -24.04 2.55 0.38
N ILE A 167 -23.50 1.34 0.41
CA ILE A 167 -23.24 0.54 -0.80
C ILE A 167 -24.55 0.30 -1.56
N LEU A 168 -25.61 -0.13 -0.85
CA LEU A 168 -26.92 -0.37 -1.47
C LEU A 168 -27.50 0.91 -2.09
N LEU A 169 -27.51 2.01 -1.34
CA LEU A 169 -28.06 3.28 -1.79
C LEU A 169 -27.33 3.80 -3.02
N MET A 170 -26.00 3.87 -2.94
CA MET A 170 -25.21 4.43 -4.03
C MET A 170 -25.13 3.50 -5.23
N GLY A 171 -25.07 2.18 -5.01
CA GLY A 171 -25.14 1.19 -6.08
C GLY A 171 -26.46 1.27 -6.84
N PHE A 172 -27.57 1.51 -6.14
CA PHE A 172 -28.90 1.69 -6.76
C PHE A 172 -29.00 3.02 -7.52
N LEU A 173 -28.47 4.13 -6.95
CA LEU A 173 -28.52 5.45 -7.57
C LEU A 173 -27.63 5.57 -8.82
N THR A 174 -26.48 4.94 -8.82
CA THR A 174 -25.47 5.08 -9.89
C THR A 174 -25.45 3.89 -10.85
N SER A 175 -26.11 2.78 -10.51
CA SER A 175 -26.05 1.48 -11.19
C SER A 175 -24.65 0.87 -11.28
N ASP A 176 -23.68 1.38 -10.49
CA ASP A 176 -22.28 0.95 -10.49
C ASP A 176 -21.94 0.17 -9.20
N TRP A 177 -22.51 -1.03 -9.09
CA TRP A 177 -22.38 -1.90 -7.92
C TRP A 177 -20.93 -2.28 -7.61
N LEU A 178 -20.10 -2.46 -8.66
CA LEU A 178 -18.73 -2.89 -8.49
C LEU A 178 -17.90 -1.81 -7.79
N GLN A 179 -18.03 -0.56 -8.25
CA GLN A 179 -17.31 0.58 -7.68
C GLN A 179 -17.69 0.81 -6.21
N TRP A 180 -18.99 0.82 -5.92
CA TRP A 180 -19.47 1.08 -4.57
C TRP A 180 -19.20 -0.08 -3.61
N SER A 181 -19.19 -1.32 -4.08
CA SER A 181 -18.76 -2.47 -3.29
C SER A 181 -17.26 -2.40 -2.97
N ALA A 182 -16.41 -2.04 -3.92
CA ALA A 182 -14.98 -1.87 -3.71
C ALA A 182 -14.69 -0.71 -2.73
N PHE A 183 -15.37 0.42 -2.90
CA PHE A 183 -15.27 1.57 -1.98
C PHE A 183 -15.72 1.22 -0.56
N GLY A 184 -16.85 0.54 -0.42
CA GLY A 184 -17.38 0.13 0.87
C GLY A 184 -16.47 -0.88 1.59
N LEU A 185 -15.86 -1.84 0.86
CA LEU A 185 -14.87 -2.75 1.41
C LEU A 185 -13.62 -2.00 1.89
N GLY A 186 -13.14 -1.02 1.13
CA GLY A 186 -12.03 -0.16 1.53
C GLY A 186 -12.34 0.65 2.79
N LEU A 187 -13.51 1.26 2.86
CA LEU A 187 -13.97 2.01 4.02
C LEU A 187 -14.14 1.09 5.24
N TYR A 188 -14.69 -0.11 5.03
CA TYR A 188 -14.80 -1.11 6.08
C TYR A 188 -13.42 -1.52 6.62
N ALA A 189 -12.45 -1.81 5.76
CA ALA A 189 -11.10 -2.16 6.17
C ALA A 189 -10.42 -1.02 6.96
N LEU A 190 -10.62 0.23 6.54
CA LEU A 190 -10.08 1.42 7.21
C LEU A 190 -10.66 1.63 8.61
N LEU A 191 -11.95 1.35 8.80
CA LEU A 191 -12.66 1.57 10.08
C LEU A 191 -12.62 0.36 11.02
N SER A 192 -12.18 -0.81 10.54
CA SER A 192 -12.01 -2.01 11.37
C SER A 192 -10.61 -2.13 11.98
N TRP A 193 -9.76 -1.15 11.71
CA TRP A 193 -8.44 -0.95 12.33
C TRP A 193 -8.54 0.01 13.51
#